data_4874b9140c3601b09ef14862324dea2b
#
_entry.id   4874b9140c3601b09ef14862324dea2b
#
_cell.length_a   1.000
_cell.length_b   1.000
_cell.length_c   1.000
_cell.angle_alpha   90.00
_cell.angle_beta   90.00
_cell.angle_gamma   90.00
#
_symmetry.space_group_name_H-M   'P 1'
#
loop_
_entity.id
_entity.type
_entity.pdbx_description
1 polymer ?
#
loop_
_entity_poly.entity_id
_entity_poly.type
_entity_poly.pdbx_seq_one_letter_code
_entity_poly.pdbx_strand_id
1 'polypeptide(L)'
;GRDQQYSFERKSVAFGTKFNHGVLKPDDVLRMFPRDQVKWVNKVHEHPECGLSIKALPGHIEHYTYKNWHHWESKFCQYTTIWAEDAYRHGKRTSLGKAFGHSLGGFFKMLILRAGFLDGWMGVFMCCCHFFYTMMKYLKLYELQGTGKK
;
A
#
# COMPACT_ATOMS: atom_id res chain seq x y z
N GLY A 1 -9.55 11.61 26.43
CA GLY A 1 -9.02 10.77 27.49
C GLY A 1 -7.64 10.23 27.12
N ARG A 2 -6.78 10.09 28.12
CA ARG A 2 -5.42 9.55 27.93
C ARG A 2 -5.40 8.01 27.84
N ASP A 3 -6.57 7.36 27.91
CA ASP A 3 -6.70 5.89 28.04
C ASP A 3 -7.14 5.20 26.76
N GLN A 4 -7.19 5.93 25.65
CA GLN A 4 -7.62 5.41 24.37
C GLN A 4 -6.81 6.02 23.23
N GLN A 5 -6.69 5.28 22.13
CA GLN A 5 -6.23 5.77 20.85
C GLN A 5 -7.41 5.81 19.87
N TYR A 6 -7.32 6.69 18.87
CA TYR A 6 -8.45 6.93 17.99
C TYR A 6 -8.08 6.68 16.53
N SER A 7 -8.97 6.00 15.82
CA SER A 7 -8.90 5.80 14.38
C SER A 7 -9.92 6.64 13.64
N PHE A 8 -9.59 6.96 12.37
CA PHE A 8 -10.48 7.61 11.42
C PHE A 8 -10.52 6.80 10.13
N GLU A 9 -11.67 6.80 9.47
CA GLU A 9 -11.76 6.32 8.10
C GLU A 9 -10.92 7.24 7.20
N ARG A 10 -10.00 6.66 6.43
CA ARG A 10 -9.20 7.38 5.44
C ARG A 10 -9.75 7.10 4.05
N LYS A 11 -10.18 8.14 3.34
CA LYS A 11 -10.65 8.06 1.96
C LYS A 11 -9.58 8.58 1.01
N SER A 12 -9.20 7.77 0.04
CA SER A 12 -8.16 8.14 -0.92
C SER A 12 -8.71 8.97 -2.05
N VAL A 13 -7.99 10.05 -2.36
CA VAL A 13 -8.18 10.88 -3.55
C VAL A 13 -6.93 10.78 -4.40
N ALA A 14 -7.09 10.40 -5.65
CA ALA A 14 -5.97 10.34 -6.59
C ALA A 14 -6.40 10.90 -7.94
N PHE A 15 -5.55 11.72 -8.55
CA PHE A 15 -5.83 12.36 -9.86
C PHE A 15 -7.16 13.12 -9.90
N GLY A 16 -7.56 13.73 -8.79
CA GLY A 16 -8.85 14.42 -8.65
C GLY A 16 -10.07 13.50 -8.47
N THR A 17 -9.89 12.18 -8.43
CA THR A 17 -10.96 11.19 -8.29
C THR A 17 -10.98 10.62 -6.86
N LYS A 18 -12.17 10.49 -6.27
CA LYS A 18 -12.38 9.79 -4.99
C LYS A 18 -12.59 8.30 -5.26
N PHE A 19 -11.90 7.46 -4.47
CA PHE A 19 -11.98 6.02 -4.60
C PHE A 19 -12.68 5.41 -3.37
N ASN A 20 -13.58 4.46 -3.63
CA ASN A 20 -14.29 3.72 -2.60
C ASN A 20 -14.02 2.21 -2.65
N HIS A 21 -13.40 1.73 -3.72
CA HIS A 21 -13.18 0.33 -4.01
C HIS A 21 -11.74 0.04 -4.46
N GLY A 22 -11.45 -1.20 -4.77
CA GLY A 22 -10.21 -1.62 -5.41
C GLY A 22 -8.95 -1.36 -4.59
N VAL A 23 -7.96 -0.80 -5.26
CA VAL A 23 -6.62 -0.56 -4.74
C VAL A 23 -6.62 0.54 -3.66
N LEU A 24 -7.43 1.57 -3.85
CA LEU A 24 -7.49 2.77 -3.02
C LEU A 24 -8.75 2.83 -2.16
N LYS A 25 -9.37 1.67 -1.88
CA LYS A 25 -10.55 1.63 -1.00
C LYS A 25 -10.26 2.25 0.37
N PRO A 26 -11.27 2.82 1.03
CA PRO A 26 -11.12 3.34 2.38
C PRO A 26 -10.56 2.32 3.36
N ASP A 27 -9.76 2.79 4.30
CA ASP A 27 -9.21 2.03 5.41
C ASP A 27 -9.20 2.86 6.70
N ASP A 28 -9.16 2.17 7.84
CA ASP A 28 -9.05 2.82 9.13
C ASP A 28 -7.59 3.10 9.48
N VAL A 29 -7.30 4.32 9.88
CA VAL A 29 -5.95 4.74 10.26
C VAL A 29 -5.93 5.34 11.65
N LEU A 30 -4.99 4.91 12.48
CA LEU A 30 -4.71 5.52 13.78
C LEU A 30 -4.07 6.89 13.56
N ARG A 31 -4.67 7.95 14.16
CA ARG A 31 -4.20 9.33 14.02
C ARG A 31 -4.10 10.08 15.32
N MET A 32 -4.76 9.64 16.37
CA MET A 32 -4.69 10.26 17.68
C MET A 32 -4.35 9.22 18.76
N PHE A 33 -3.30 9.49 19.48
CA PHE A 33 -2.81 8.66 20.59
C PHE A 33 -2.09 9.54 21.61
N PRO A 34 -2.03 9.14 22.88
CA PRO A 34 -1.26 9.85 23.90
C PRO A 34 0.22 9.86 23.54
N ARG A 35 0.83 11.03 23.56
CA ARG A 35 2.21 11.24 23.12
C ARG A 35 3.24 10.47 23.95
N ASP A 36 2.93 10.27 25.21
CA ASP A 36 3.77 9.61 26.21
C ASP A 36 3.67 8.08 26.20
N GLN A 37 2.69 7.52 25.48
CA GLN A 37 2.40 6.08 25.46
C GLN A 37 2.61 5.44 24.06
N VAL A 38 3.03 6.21 23.09
CA VAL A 38 3.26 5.71 21.72
C VAL A 38 4.73 5.49 21.45
N LYS A 39 5.05 4.34 20.86
CA LYS A 39 6.37 4.04 20.28
C LYS A 39 6.24 3.91 18.78
N TRP A 40 7.11 4.58 18.03
CA TRP A 40 7.20 4.39 16.59
C TRP A 40 8.11 3.20 16.32
N VAL A 41 7.59 2.21 15.61
CA VAL A 41 8.31 0.99 15.25
C VAL A 41 8.47 0.88 13.75
N ASN A 42 9.56 0.23 13.35
CA ASN A 42 10.03 0.06 11.98
C ASN A 42 10.53 1.34 11.29
N LYS A 43 11.64 1.20 10.53
CA LYS A 43 12.23 2.30 9.74
C LYS A 43 11.60 2.49 8.36
N VAL A 44 10.93 1.49 7.82
CA VAL A 44 10.42 1.48 6.43
C VAL A 44 8.89 1.52 6.35
N HIS A 45 8.21 0.97 7.31
CA HIS A 45 6.74 1.06 7.45
C HIS A 45 6.44 1.50 8.88
N GLU A 46 6.84 2.74 9.19
CA GLU A 46 6.63 3.31 10.51
C GLU A 46 5.14 3.26 10.89
N HIS A 47 4.85 2.63 12.00
CA HIS A 47 3.52 2.64 12.58
C HIS A 47 3.60 2.87 14.09
N PRO A 48 2.61 3.55 14.66
CA PRO A 48 2.55 3.75 16.10
C PRO A 48 2.13 2.46 16.77
N GLU A 49 2.91 2.02 17.75
CA GLU A 49 2.50 0.98 18.72
C GLU A 49 2.09 1.64 20.03
N CYS A 50 0.83 1.41 20.40
CA CYS A 50 0.25 1.86 21.62
C CYS A 50 -0.66 0.76 22.14
N GLY A 51 -0.44 0.29 23.39
CA GLY A 51 -1.21 -0.81 23.99
C GLY A 51 -2.66 -0.45 24.40
N LEU A 52 -3.12 0.75 24.03
CA LEU A 52 -4.44 1.24 24.40
C LEU A 52 -5.54 0.72 23.47
N SER A 53 -6.77 0.68 23.96
CA SER A 53 -7.95 0.35 23.15
C SER A 53 -8.16 1.37 22.02
N ILE A 54 -8.57 0.87 20.84
CA ILE A 54 -8.86 1.70 19.68
C ILE A 54 -10.33 2.08 19.68
N LYS A 55 -10.62 3.37 19.54
CA LYS A 55 -11.97 3.90 19.33
C LYS A 55 -12.05 4.57 17.98
N ALA A 56 -12.94 4.09 17.12
CA ALA A 56 -13.25 4.76 15.86
C ALA A 56 -14.03 6.06 16.14
N LEU A 57 -13.58 7.15 15.54
CA LEU A 57 -14.29 8.42 15.60
C LEU A 57 -15.13 8.61 14.32
N PRO A 58 -16.29 9.30 14.44
CA PRO A 58 -17.10 9.61 13.27
C PRO A 58 -16.38 10.59 12.35
N GLY A 59 -16.69 10.51 11.06
CA GLY A 59 -16.05 11.33 10.02
C GLY A 59 -14.93 10.59 9.31
N HIS A 60 -14.34 11.26 8.35
CA HIS A 60 -13.25 10.70 7.55
C HIS A 60 -12.16 11.73 7.26
N ILE A 61 -10.98 11.24 6.94
CA ILE A 61 -9.84 12.04 6.50
C ILE A 61 -9.65 11.83 5.00
N GLU A 62 -9.64 12.89 4.22
CA GLU A 62 -9.25 12.82 2.82
C GLU A 62 -7.73 12.70 2.71
N HIS A 63 -7.27 11.67 2.02
CA HIS A 63 -5.86 11.42 1.77
C HIS A 63 -5.56 11.57 0.28
N TYR A 64 -4.87 12.62 -0.08
CA TYR A 64 -4.43 12.87 -1.45
C TYR A 64 -3.23 11.98 -1.80
N THR A 65 -3.53 10.74 -2.16
CA THR A 65 -2.54 9.67 -2.40
C THR A 65 -1.63 10.00 -3.57
N TYR A 66 -2.21 10.45 -4.68
CA TYR A 66 -1.48 10.85 -5.88
C TYR A 66 -2.04 12.15 -6.42
N LYS A 67 -1.17 13.17 -6.49
CA LYS A 67 -1.54 14.50 -7.03
C LYS A 67 -1.59 14.50 -8.55
N ASN A 68 -0.65 13.80 -9.19
CA ASN A 68 -0.50 13.69 -10.64
C ASN A 68 0.28 12.40 -10.99
N TRP A 69 0.43 12.12 -12.28
CA TRP A 69 1.11 10.93 -12.78
C TRP A 69 2.59 10.87 -12.40
N HIS A 70 3.29 11.99 -12.46
CA HIS A 70 4.68 12.07 -12.04
C HIS A 70 4.87 11.70 -10.56
N HIS A 71 3.98 12.16 -9.69
CA HIS A 71 4.01 11.78 -8.27
C HIS A 71 3.72 10.29 -8.07
N TRP A 72 2.79 9.73 -8.86
CA TRP A 72 2.52 8.29 -8.85
C TRP A 72 3.74 7.48 -9.29
N GLU A 73 4.36 7.86 -10.42
CA GLU A 73 5.53 7.20 -10.97
C GLU A 73 6.72 7.23 -10.00
N SER A 74 7.00 8.38 -9.40
CA SER A 74 8.06 8.52 -8.40
C SER A 74 7.85 7.58 -7.22
N LYS A 75 6.64 7.51 -6.69
CA LYS A 75 6.28 6.55 -5.62
C LYS A 75 6.36 5.10 -6.08
N PHE A 76 5.90 4.82 -7.28
CA PHE A 76 5.98 3.49 -7.89
C PHE A 76 7.43 3.00 -7.94
N CYS A 77 8.35 3.81 -8.47
CA CYS A 77 9.76 3.46 -8.54
C CYS A 77 10.37 3.26 -7.15
N GLN A 78 10.14 4.20 -6.25
CA GLN A 78 10.67 4.17 -4.89
C GLN A 78 10.20 2.95 -4.09
N TYR A 79 8.89 2.75 -3.99
CA TYR A 79 8.33 1.69 -3.14
C TYR A 79 8.57 0.29 -3.69
N THR A 80 8.60 0.12 -5.01
CA THR A 80 8.94 -1.18 -5.60
C THR A 80 10.39 -1.55 -5.34
N THR A 81 11.32 -0.57 -5.34
CA THR A 81 12.73 -0.78 -5.00
C THR A 81 12.91 -1.13 -3.51
N ILE A 82 12.37 -0.30 -2.63
CA ILE A 82 12.44 -0.53 -1.18
C ILE A 82 11.91 -1.92 -0.81
N TRP A 83 10.76 -2.29 -1.37
CA TRP A 83 10.17 -3.60 -1.12
C TRP A 83 11.08 -4.75 -1.60
N ALA A 84 11.67 -4.63 -2.79
CA ALA A 84 12.53 -5.67 -3.36
C ALA A 84 13.80 -5.87 -2.53
N GLU A 85 14.44 -4.77 -2.12
CA GLU A 85 15.63 -4.79 -1.27
C GLU A 85 15.33 -5.38 0.10
N ASP A 86 14.23 -4.99 0.72
CA ASP A 86 13.80 -5.51 2.01
C ASP A 86 13.48 -7.00 1.93
N ALA A 87 12.72 -7.42 0.93
CA ALA A 87 12.41 -8.82 0.67
C ALA A 87 13.67 -9.66 0.44
N TYR A 88 14.64 -9.11 -0.31
CA TYR A 88 15.92 -9.79 -0.56
C TYR A 88 16.73 -9.96 0.73
N ARG A 89 16.81 -8.92 1.57
CA ARG A 89 17.50 -8.95 2.88
C ARG A 89 16.89 -10.00 3.82
N HIS A 90 15.57 -10.16 3.80
CA HIS A 90 14.86 -11.18 4.57
C HIS A 90 14.88 -12.59 3.90
N GLY A 91 15.75 -12.80 2.93
CA GLY A 91 15.93 -14.11 2.30
C GLY A 91 14.85 -14.53 1.32
N LYS A 92 13.90 -13.64 0.99
CA LYS A 92 12.85 -13.95 0.01
C LYS A 92 13.46 -14.16 -1.38
N ARG A 93 12.97 -15.18 -2.08
CA ARG A 93 13.38 -15.52 -3.45
C ARG A 93 12.15 -15.68 -4.33
N THR A 94 12.32 -15.38 -5.62
CA THR A 94 11.23 -15.42 -6.60
C THR A 94 11.71 -16.01 -7.93
N SER A 95 10.76 -16.23 -8.83
CA SER A 95 10.98 -16.57 -10.24
C SER A 95 10.05 -15.74 -11.10
N LEU A 96 10.30 -15.68 -12.42
CA LEU A 96 9.43 -14.95 -13.35
C LEU A 96 7.99 -15.45 -13.33
N GLY A 97 7.79 -16.78 -13.23
CA GLY A 97 6.45 -17.36 -13.10
C GLY A 97 5.73 -16.94 -11.83
N LYS A 98 6.45 -16.92 -10.69
CA LYS A 98 5.90 -16.40 -9.41
C LYS A 98 5.56 -14.91 -9.50
N ALA A 99 6.43 -14.11 -10.14
CA ALA A 99 6.19 -12.68 -10.35
C ALA A 99 4.88 -12.46 -11.11
N PHE A 100 4.70 -13.16 -12.23
CA PHE A 100 3.49 -13.07 -13.04
C PHE A 100 2.26 -13.58 -12.28
N GLY A 101 2.32 -14.73 -11.63
CA GLY A 101 1.20 -15.31 -10.88
C GLY A 101 0.73 -14.39 -9.73
N HIS A 102 1.65 -13.81 -8.95
CA HIS A 102 1.31 -12.85 -7.90
C HIS A 102 0.67 -11.57 -8.46
N SER A 103 1.17 -11.08 -9.60
CA SER A 103 0.64 -9.87 -10.24
C SER A 103 -0.77 -10.10 -10.77
N LEU A 104 -0.99 -11.23 -11.43
CA LEU A 104 -2.29 -11.61 -11.97
C LEU A 104 -3.31 -11.85 -10.85
N GLY A 105 -2.92 -12.58 -9.80
CA GLY A 105 -3.75 -12.79 -8.62
C GLY A 105 -4.08 -11.48 -7.90
N GLY A 106 -3.10 -10.57 -7.78
CA GLY A 106 -3.29 -9.22 -7.23
C GLY A 106 -4.30 -8.40 -8.05
N PHE A 107 -4.17 -8.45 -9.37
CA PHE A 107 -5.10 -7.77 -10.29
C PHE A 107 -6.55 -8.23 -10.08
N PHE A 108 -6.81 -9.52 -10.16
CA PHE A 108 -8.16 -10.06 -9.99
C PHE A 108 -8.71 -9.81 -8.58
N LYS A 109 -7.87 -9.90 -7.57
CA LYS A 109 -8.25 -9.55 -6.19
C LYS A 109 -8.73 -8.11 -6.09
N MET A 110 -8.01 -7.16 -6.68
CA MET A 110 -8.38 -5.73 -6.62
C MET A 110 -9.58 -5.43 -7.49
N LEU A 111 -9.63 -6.01 -8.70
CA LEU A 111 -10.71 -5.76 -9.64
C LEU A 111 -12.03 -6.38 -9.17
N ILE A 112 -12.01 -7.66 -8.80
CA ILE A 112 -13.23 -8.45 -8.52
C ILE A 112 -13.53 -8.46 -7.02
N LEU A 113 -12.62 -9.01 -6.18
CA LEU A 113 -12.90 -9.19 -4.75
C LEU A 113 -13.01 -7.87 -3.98
N ARG A 114 -12.30 -6.83 -4.43
CA ARG A 114 -12.42 -5.48 -3.89
C ARG A 114 -13.27 -4.55 -4.75
N ALA A 115 -13.97 -5.12 -5.74
CA ALA A 115 -14.92 -4.41 -6.61
C ALA A 115 -14.34 -3.12 -7.24
N GLY A 116 -13.04 -3.15 -7.64
CA GLY A 116 -12.38 -1.98 -8.20
C GLY A 116 -13.03 -1.42 -9.45
N PHE A 117 -13.79 -2.25 -10.20
CA PHE A 117 -14.55 -1.82 -11.37
C PHE A 117 -15.71 -0.86 -11.02
N LEU A 118 -16.19 -0.84 -9.75
CA LEU A 118 -17.25 0.08 -9.32
C LEU A 118 -16.79 1.54 -9.23
N ASP A 119 -15.50 1.79 -9.15
CA ASP A 119 -14.93 3.15 -9.24
C ASP A 119 -14.73 3.61 -10.71
N GLY A 120 -15.44 2.96 -11.64
CA GLY A 120 -15.41 3.28 -13.06
C GLY A 120 -14.09 2.93 -13.73
N TRP A 121 -13.83 3.58 -14.89
CA TRP A 121 -12.63 3.29 -15.67
C TRP A 121 -11.33 3.58 -14.90
N MET A 122 -11.31 4.61 -14.03
CA MET A 122 -10.16 4.91 -13.18
C MET A 122 -9.90 3.80 -12.16
N GLY A 123 -10.94 3.20 -11.60
CA GLY A 123 -10.82 2.04 -10.72
C GLY A 123 -10.19 0.84 -11.41
N VAL A 124 -10.67 0.53 -12.63
CA VAL A 124 -10.08 -0.54 -13.47
C VAL A 124 -8.63 -0.22 -13.81
N PHE A 125 -8.35 1.02 -14.23
CA PHE A 125 -7.00 1.46 -14.56
C PHE A 125 -6.05 1.32 -13.36
N MET A 126 -6.49 1.69 -12.16
CA MET A 126 -5.69 1.51 -10.94
C MET A 126 -5.44 0.03 -10.61
N CYS A 127 -6.35 -0.88 -10.97
CA CYS A 127 -6.10 -2.31 -10.87
C CYS A 127 -5.01 -2.78 -11.85
N CYS A 128 -4.97 -2.23 -13.08
CA CYS A 128 -3.87 -2.46 -14.01
C CYS A 128 -2.54 -1.91 -13.46
N CYS A 129 -2.55 -0.70 -12.91
CA CYS A 129 -1.37 -0.13 -12.24
C CYS A 129 -0.88 -1.02 -11.09
N HIS A 130 -1.80 -1.63 -10.33
CA HIS A 130 -1.44 -2.57 -9.26
C HIS A 130 -0.81 -3.86 -9.79
N PHE A 131 -1.25 -4.36 -10.94
CA PHE A 131 -0.60 -5.47 -11.63
C PHE A 131 0.87 -5.14 -11.92
N PHE A 132 1.13 -4.01 -12.58
CA PHE A 132 2.49 -3.57 -12.91
C PHE A 132 3.32 -3.29 -11.67
N TYR A 133 2.74 -2.69 -10.65
CA TYR A 133 3.40 -2.46 -9.36
C TYR A 133 3.87 -3.77 -8.73
N THR A 134 3.00 -4.78 -8.68
CA THR A 134 3.33 -6.09 -8.14
C THR A 134 4.38 -6.79 -8.99
N MET A 135 4.22 -6.75 -10.32
CA MET A 135 5.21 -7.31 -11.25
C MET A 135 6.60 -6.69 -11.01
N MET A 136 6.69 -5.36 -10.96
CA MET A 136 7.96 -4.67 -10.80
C MET A 136 8.65 -4.98 -9.48
N LYS A 137 7.92 -5.12 -8.37
CA LYS A 137 8.47 -5.58 -7.09
C LYS A 137 9.21 -6.91 -7.22
N TYR A 138 8.55 -7.87 -7.85
CA TYR A 138 9.10 -9.21 -8.02
C TYR A 138 10.20 -9.27 -9.08
N LEU A 139 10.13 -8.48 -10.14
CA LEU A 139 11.22 -8.39 -11.14
C LEU A 139 12.49 -7.80 -10.54
N LYS A 140 12.38 -6.72 -9.75
CA LYS A 140 13.52 -6.15 -9.02
C LYS A 140 14.10 -7.15 -7.99
N LEU A 141 13.25 -7.91 -7.31
CA LEU A 141 13.72 -8.98 -6.42
C LEU A 141 14.45 -10.08 -7.21
N TYR A 142 13.95 -10.43 -8.38
CA TYR A 142 14.59 -11.43 -9.25
C TYR A 142 15.97 -10.93 -9.75
N GLU A 143 16.08 -9.67 -10.13
CA GLU A 143 17.34 -9.04 -10.52
C GLU A 143 18.38 -9.10 -9.40
N LEU A 144 18.00 -8.74 -8.17
CA LEU A 144 18.90 -8.81 -7.00
C LEU A 144 19.42 -10.23 -6.72
N GLN A 145 18.65 -11.26 -7.04
CA GLN A 145 19.10 -12.66 -6.93
C GLN A 145 20.20 -12.99 -7.94
N GLY A 146 20.16 -12.41 -9.14
CA GLY A 146 21.16 -12.62 -10.20
C GLY A 146 22.47 -11.90 -9.91
N THR A 147 22.41 -10.68 -9.37
CA THR A 147 23.59 -9.87 -9.05
C THR A 147 24.36 -10.37 -7.83
N GLY A 148 23.70 -11.04 -6.90
CA GLY A 148 24.34 -11.67 -5.72
C GLY A 148 25.11 -12.98 -6.02
N LYS A 149 25.17 -13.41 -7.28
CA LYS A 149 25.90 -14.62 -7.73
C LYS A 149 27.23 -14.33 -8.45
N LYS A 150 27.67 -13.05 -8.46
CA LYS A 150 28.96 -12.67 -9.01
C LYS A 150 30.01 -12.47 -7.91
#